data_162b96753dd9b0652439133a2e6e5083
#
_entry.id   162b96753dd9b0652439133a2e6e5083
#
_cell.length_a   1.000
_cell.length_b   1.000
_cell.length_c   1.000
_cell.angle_alpha   90.00
_cell.angle_beta   90.00
_cell.angle_gamma   90.00
#
_symmetry.space_group_name_H-M   'P 1'
#
loop_
_entity.id
_entity.type
_entity.pdbx_description
1 polymer ?
#
loop_
_entity_poly.entity_id
_entity_poly.type
_entity_poly.pdbx_seq_one_letter_code
_entity_poly.pdbx_strand_id
1 'polypeptide(L)'
;MQIVKTQIELGVEKPFAFLQTTDIHLVFTDENDTEARREFARARGRDFPHAEENAAFIRQYVAKTGYPIVHTGDLMDFITPANLRFCREFVRETGMMVVAGNHEQAHCVNNVFCPEDYAGDMKRRDETLDAVQAYFDNDIRFTCREIGGVNFVGIDNGNYQISQDQFEKLKTVVAEGKPILLFMHIPLYSKELQARHYDCYLAPPEVVLATYTPWQVYEQKADERTLEACAYIRSQELIKYVICGHLHLDHETQDPTEIRQIVTGLDTLREITVV
;
A
#
# COMPACT_ATOMS: atom_id res chain seq x y z
N MET A 1 3.30 -7.54 16.39
CA MET A 1 2.57 -6.40 15.77
C MET A 1 2.05 -5.46 16.83
N GLN A 2 2.21 -4.15 16.67
CA GLN A 2 1.64 -3.12 17.56
C GLN A 2 0.29 -2.63 17.02
N ILE A 3 -0.59 -2.16 17.92
CA ILE A 3 -1.85 -1.51 17.53
C ILE A 3 -1.67 -0.01 17.74
N VAL A 4 -1.83 0.76 16.64
CA VAL A 4 -1.90 2.22 16.67
C VAL A 4 -3.35 2.64 16.46
N LYS A 5 -3.86 3.52 17.33
CA LYS A 5 -5.23 4.03 17.23
C LYS A 5 -5.23 5.44 16.69
N THR A 6 -6.02 5.68 15.65
CA THR A 6 -6.19 6.98 15.00
C THR A 6 -7.68 7.31 14.94
N GLN A 7 -8.04 8.57 15.19
CA GLN A 7 -9.39 9.07 14.96
C GLN A 7 -9.36 10.08 13.82
N ILE A 8 -10.29 9.96 12.88
CA ILE A 8 -10.46 10.89 11.76
C ILE A 8 -11.87 11.45 11.76
N GLU A 9 -12.01 12.73 11.43
CA GLU A 9 -13.28 13.44 11.42
C GLU A 9 -13.76 13.62 9.99
N LEU A 10 -14.86 12.95 9.65
CA LEU A 10 -15.51 13.05 8.34
C LEU A 10 -16.96 13.55 8.44
N GLY A 11 -17.50 13.68 9.66
CA GLY A 11 -18.88 14.09 9.88
C GLY A 11 -19.89 13.03 9.46
N VAL A 12 -19.57 11.76 9.69
CA VAL A 12 -20.47 10.64 9.38
C VAL A 12 -21.67 10.60 10.35
N GLU A 13 -22.83 10.11 9.89
CA GLU A 13 -24.02 10.01 10.75
C GLU A 13 -23.80 9.06 11.94
N LYS A 14 -23.09 7.98 11.73
CA LYS A 14 -22.77 6.97 12.75
C LYS A 14 -21.28 6.67 12.73
N PRO A 15 -20.58 6.86 13.84
CA PRO A 15 -19.18 6.45 13.95
C PRO A 15 -19.00 4.96 13.65
N PHE A 16 -17.90 4.65 12.98
CA PHE A 16 -17.49 3.27 12.73
C PHE A 16 -15.97 3.15 12.81
N ALA A 17 -15.46 1.93 12.85
CA ALA A 17 -14.03 1.69 12.84
C ALA A 17 -13.65 0.70 11.72
N PHE A 18 -12.43 0.84 11.24
CA PHE A 18 -11.80 -0.09 10.30
C PHE A 18 -10.32 -0.30 10.65
N LEU A 19 -9.73 -1.32 10.08
CA LEU A 19 -8.32 -1.65 10.25
C LEU A 19 -7.55 -1.33 8.98
N GLN A 20 -6.31 -0.87 9.15
CA GLN A 20 -5.38 -0.71 8.04
C GLN A 20 -4.04 -1.34 8.42
N THR A 21 -3.45 -2.07 7.48
CA THR A 21 -2.13 -2.66 7.56
C THR A 21 -1.44 -2.58 6.19
N THR A 22 -0.13 -2.77 6.17
CA THR A 22 0.71 -2.63 4.99
C THR A 22 2.02 -3.39 5.17
N ASP A 23 2.77 -3.60 4.10
CA ASP A 23 4.17 -4.01 4.13
C ASP A 23 4.42 -5.25 5.02
N ILE A 24 3.62 -6.31 4.85
CA ILE A 24 3.81 -7.57 5.60
C ILE A 24 5.00 -8.34 5.05
N HIS A 25 5.26 -8.28 3.74
CA HIS A 25 6.40 -8.91 3.06
C HIS A 25 6.52 -10.41 3.34
N LEU A 26 5.48 -11.17 3.06
CA LEU A 26 5.51 -12.64 3.15
C LEU A 26 6.51 -13.24 2.16
N VAL A 27 7.27 -14.25 2.58
CA VAL A 27 8.39 -14.83 1.82
C VAL A 27 8.31 -16.35 1.71
N PHE A 28 7.13 -16.89 1.46
CA PHE A 28 6.96 -18.34 1.33
C PHE A 28 7.52 -18.90 0.02
N THR A 29 8.16 -20.04 0.11
CA THR A 29 8.61 -20.87 -1.01
C THR A 29 8.23 -22.32 -0.76
N ASP A 30 8.26 -23.15 -1.83
CA ASP A 30 8.00 -24.58 -1.73
C ASP A 30 9.06 -25.41 -2.48
N GLU A 31 8.84 -26.72 -2.60
CA GLU A 31 9.74 -27.65 -3.26
C GLU A 31 9.91 -27.40 -4.77
N ASN A 32 8.99 -26.66 -5.39
CA ASN A 32 9.06 -26.33 -6.81
C ASN A 32 9.92 -25.10 -7.09
N ASP A 33 10.26 -24.33 -6.06
CA ASP A 33 11.18 -23.21 -6.19
C ASP A 33 12.63 -23.68 -6.32
N THR A 34 13.44 -22.92 -7.08
CA THR A 34 14.88 -23.19 -7.17
C THR A 34 15.57 -22.98 -5.82
N GLU A 35 16.73 -23.64 -5.60
CA GLU A 35 17.48 -23.44 -4.36
C GLU A 35 17.90 -21.96 -4.20
N ALA A 36 18.31 -21.30 -5.27
CA ALA A 36 18.65 -19.87 -5.23
C ALA A 36 17.47 -19.02 -4.76
N ARG A 37 16.24 -19.36 -5.17
CA ARG A 37 15.02 -18.64 -4.75
C ARG A 37 14.70 -18.91 -3.28
N ARG A 38 14.87 -20.15 -2.82
CA ARG A 38 14.71 -20.50 -1.40
C ARG A 38 15.76 -19.80 -0.52
N GLU A 39 17.02 -19.71 -0.98
CA GLU A 39 18.07 -18.96 -0.27
C GLU A 39 17.74 -17.48 -0.20
N PHE A 40 17.24 -16.91 -1.29
CA PHE A 40 16.79 -15.52 -1.31
C PHE A 40 15.62 -15.29 -0.36
N ALA A 41 14.61 -16.15 -0.34
CA ALA A 41 13.51 -16.08 0.61
C ALA A 41 14.01 -16.13 2.06
N ARG A 42 14.96 -17.01 2.38
CA ARG A 42 15.58 -17.05 3.73
C ARG A 42 16.33 -15.76 4.07
N ALA A 43 16.95 -15.10 3.08
CA ALA A 43 17.61 -13.82 3.29
C ALA A 43 16.58 -12.72 3.58
N ARG A 44 15.54 -12.61 2.73
CA ARG A 44 14.46 -11.62 2.90
C ARG A 44 13.65 -11.84 4.17
N GLY A 45 13.41 -13.09 4.58
CA GLY A 45 12.75 -13.40 5.84
C GLY A 45 13.53 -12.92 7.09
N ARG A 46 14.84 -12.66 6.97
CA ARG A 46 15.60 -11.99 8.05
C ARG A 46 15.36 -10.48 8.09
N ASP A 47 15.01 -9.88 6.96
CA ASP A 47 14.65 -8.46 6.89
C ASP A 47 13.23 -8.24 7.44
N PHE A 48 12.35 -9.24 7.27
CA PHE A 48 10.95 -9.22 7.74
C PHE A 48 10.63 -10.40 8.69
N PRO A 49 11.28 -10.46 9.86
CA PRO A 49 11.22 -11.64 10.72
C PRO A 49 9.84 -11.90 11.34
N HIS A 50 8.96 -10.92 11.34
CA HIS A 50 7.63 -10.99 11.97
C HIS A 50 6.47 -11.18 10.96
N ALA A 51 6.74 -11.37 9.66
CA ALA A 51 5.71 -11.41 8.63
C ALA A 51 4.60 -12.44 8.92
N GLU A 52 4.96 -13.68 9.27
CA GLU A 52 4.00 -14.74 9.58
C GLU A 52 3.25 -14.50 10.89
N GLU A 53 3.94 -14.00 11.92
CA GLU A 53 3.34 -13.65 13.20
C GLU A 53 2.34 -12.50 13.03
N ASN A 54 2.66 -11.52 12.20
CA ASN A 54 1.78 -10.40 11.85
C ASN A 54 0.52 -10.88 11.14
N ALA A 55 0.65 -11.77 10.16
CA ALA A 55 -0.50 -12.35 9.47
C ALA A 55 -1.41 -13.12 10.43
N ALA A 56 -0.83 -13.92 11.33
CA ALA A 56 -1.59 -14.63 12.35
C ALA A 56 -2.30 -13.68 13.32
N PHE A 57 -1.62 -12.61 13.75
CA PHE A 57 -2.20 -11.60 14.62
C PHE A 57 -3.38 -10.87 13.96
N ILE A 58 -3.24 -10.48 12.68
CA ILE A 58 -4.30 -9.81 11.92
C ILE A 58 -5.55 -10.70 11.83
N ARG A 59 -5.39 -12.00 11.50
CA ARG A 59 -6.51 -12.96 11.48
C ARG A 59 -7.30 -12.96 12.79
N GLN A 60 -6.57 -13.08 13.89
CA GLN A 60 -7.18 -13.12 15.23
C GLN A 60 -7.87 -11.79 15.57
N TYR A 61 -7.24 -10.65 15.22
CA TYR A 61 -7.79 -9.35 15.53
C TYR A 61 -9.04 -9.02 14.70
N VAL A 62 -9.04 -9.33 13.41
CA VAL A 62 -10.22 -9.21 12.54
C VAL A 62 -11.35 -10.10 13.04
N ALA A 63 -11.08 -11.36 13.36
CA ALA A 63 -12.09 -12.27 13.89
C ALA A 63 -12.68 -11.80 15.22
N LYS A 64 -11.87 -11.14 16.06
CA LYS A 64 -12.32 -10.59 17.36
C LYS A 64 -13.17 -9.33 17.21
N THR A 65 -12.78 -8.43 16.29
CA THR A 65 -13.43 -7.11 16.18
C THR A 65 -14.55 -7.07 15.16
N GLY A 66 -14.48 -7.89 14.14
CA GLY A 66 -15.38 -7.82 12.97
C GLY A 66 -15.21 -6.55 12.13
N TYR A 67 -14.15 -5.77 12.35
CA TYR A 67 -13.91 -4.56 11.61
C TYR A 67 -13.48 -4.84 10.18
N PRO A 68 -13.96 -4.05 9.20
CA PRO A 68 -13.41 -4.08 7.85
C PRO A 68 -11.90 -3.80 7.89
N ILE A 69 -11.15 -4.42 6.99
CA ILE A 69 -9.70 -4.24 6.91
C ILE A 69 -9.27 -3.90 5.50
N VAL A 70 -8.29 -2.98 5.39
CA VAL A 70 -7.62 -2.60 4.15
C VAL A 70 -6.13 -2.88 4.28
N HIS A 71 -5.55 -3.49 3.24
CA HIS A 71 -4.11 -3.67 3.08
C HIS A 71 -3.61 -2.77 1.95
N THR A 72 -2.65 -1.92 2.27
CA THR A 72 -2.14 -0.91 1.33
C THR A 72 -0.83 -1.31 0.65
N GLY A 73 -0.72 -2.58 0.25
CA GLY A 73 0.36 -3.08 -0.60
C GLY A 73 1.49 -3.77 0.15
N ASP A 74 2.31 -4.49 -0.62
CA ASP A 74 3.44 -5.28 -0.15
C ASP A 74 3.03 -6.37 0.87
N LEU A 75 1.94 -7.09 0.54
CA LEU A 75 1.49 -8.24 1.30
C LEU A 75 2.50 -9.40 1.20
N MET A 76 3.05 -9.62 0.00
CA MET A 76 4.15 -10.53 -0.25
C MET A 76 5.40 -9.76 -0.69
N ASP A 77 6.58 -10.30 -0.38
CA ASP A 77 7.86 -9.67 -0.73
C ASP A 77 8.25 -9.88 -2.22
N PHE A 78 7.82 -10.99 -2.79
CA PHE A 78 7.93 -11.30 -4.22
C PHE A 78 7.01 -12.45 -4.59
N ILE A 79 6.72 -12.57 -5.89
CA ILE A 79 5.75 -13.52 -6.40
C ILE A 79 6.34 -14.93 -6.39
N THR A 80 5.73 -15.82 -5.59
CA THR A 80 5.91 -17.27 -5.65
C THR A 80 4.55 -17.96 -5.63
N PRO A 81 4.44 -19.19 -6.14
CA PRO A 81 3.20 -19.95 -5.99
C PRO A 81 2.78 -20.14 -4.54
N ALA A 82 3.73 -20.30 -3.63
CA ALA A 82 3.46 -20.44 -2.20
C ALA A 82 2.92 -19.15 -1.58
N ASN A 83 3.53 -17.98 -1.87
CA ASN A 83 3.03 -16.69 -1.45
C ASN A 83 1.61 -16.43 -1.97
N LEU A 84 1.37 -16.68 -3.25
CA LEU A 84 0.05 -16.46 -3.86
C LEU A 84 -1.03 -17.33 -3.23
N ARG A 85 -0.75 -18.60 -2.93
CA ARG A 85 -1.71 -19.47 -2.22
C ARG A 85 -2.03 -18.95 -0.84
N PHE A 86 -1.00 -18.56 -0.07
CA PHE A 86 -1.19 -17.99 1.27
C PHE A 86 -1.99 -16.68 1.21
N CYS A 87 -1.65 -15.76 0.32
CA CYS A 87 -2.36 -14.50 0.13
C CYS A 87 -3.85 -14.73 -0.16
N ARG A 88 -4.16 -15.68 -1.04
CA ARG A 88 -5.55 -16.04 -1.35
C ARG A 88 -6.34 -16.51 -0.13
N GLU A 89 -5.75 -17.39 0.68
CA GLU A 89 -6.39 -17.87 1.91
C GLU A 89 -6.54 -16.73 2.92
N PHE A 90 -5.49 -15.97 3.14
CA PHE A 90 -5.46 -14.86 4.09
C PHE A 90 -6.48 -13.77 3.75
N VAL A 91 -6.56 -13.37 2.49
CA VAL A 91 -7.54 -12.37 2.01
C VAL A 91 -8.97 -12.87 2.22
N ARG A 92 -9.25 -14.14 1.91
CA ARG A 92 -10.58 -14.73 2.10
C ARG A 92 -10.99 -14.84 3.56
N GLU A 93 -10.07 -15.23 4.44
CA GLU A 93 -10.35 -15.39 5.87
C GLU A 93 -10.58 -14.04 6.55
N THR A 94 -9.89 -12.99 6.11
CA THR A 94 -9.99 -11.66 6.71
C THR A 94 -11.01 -10.74 6.03
N GLY A 95 -11.44 -11.07 4.80
CA GLY A 95 -12.28 -10.20 3.97
C GLY A 95 -11.64 -8.88 3.60
N MET A 96 -10.31 -8.80 3.65
CA MET A 96 -9.57 -7.56 3.41
C MET A 96 -9.73 -7.05 1.98
N MET A 97 -9.76 -5.73 1.87
CA MET A 97 -9.55 -5.02 0.62
C MET A 97 -8.04 -4.80 0.43
N VAL A 98 -7.51 -5.23 -0.70
CA VAL A 98 -6.08 -5.12 -1.00
C VAL A 98 -5.85 -4.11 -2.12
N VAL A 99 -4.87 -3.24 -1.94
CA VAL A 99 -4.31 -2.39 -2.98
C VAL A 99 -2.91 -2.91 -3.30
N ALA A 100 -2.54 -3.02 -4.57
CA ALA A 100 -1.22 -3.50 -4.94
C ALA A 100 -0.12 -2.50 -4.54
N GLY A 101 0.98 -3.03 -4.00
CA GLY A 101 2.23 -2.31 -3.83
C GLY A 101 3.24 -2.65 -4.94
N ASN A 102 4.49 -2.23 -4.77
CA ASN A 102 5.53 -2.53 -5.73
C ASN A 102 5.98 -4.00 -5.69
N HIS A 103 5.77 -4.70 -4.59
CA HIS A 103 6.13 -6.11 -4.44
C HIS A 103 5.09 -7.07 -5.03
N GLU A 104 3.83 -6.69 -5.16
CA GLU A 104 2.82 -7.46 -5.91
C GLU A 104 3.12 -7.54 -7.42
N GLN A 105 3.99 -6.68 -7.92
CA GLN A 105 4.45 -6.65 -9.31
C GLN A 105 5.81 -7.33 -9.50
N ALA A 106 6.47 -7.77 -8.44
CA ALA A 106 7.85 -8.18 -8.44
C ALA A 106 8.01 -9.71 -8.42
N HIS A 107 8.64 -10.25 -9.47
CA HIS A 107 9.15 -11.62 -9.44
C HIS A 107 10.49 -11.76 -8.70
N CYS A 108 11.09 -10.65 -8.36
CA CYS A 108 12.35 -10.52 -7.66
C CYS A 108 12.46 -9.17 -6.97
N VAL A 109 13.39 -9.08 -6.04
CA VAL A 109 13.70 -7.84 -5.32
C VAL A 109 15.15 -7.47 -5.61
N ASN A 110 15.43 -6.20 -5.80
CA ASN A 110 16.78 -5.67 -6.09
C ASN A 110 17.46 -6.34 -7.30
N ASN A 111 16.69 -6.69 -8.33
CA ASN A 111 17.18 -7.31 -9.56
C ASN A 111 17.95 -8.64 -9.37
N VAL A 112 17.72 -9.35 -8.27
CA VAL A 112 18.45 -10.61 -7.99
C VAL A 112 18.09 -11.71 -8.99
N PHE A 113 16.82 -11.82 -9.39
CA PHE A 113 16.34 -12.82 -10.36
C PHE A 113 15.81 -12.20 -11.65
N CYS A 114 15.61 -10.89 -11.67
CA CYS A 114 15.12 -10.13 -12.80
C CYS A 114 16.00 -8.89 -12.94
N PRO A 115 16.92 -8.85 -13.88
CA PRO A 115 17.86 -7.74 -14.04
C PRO A 115 17.23 -6.46 -14.58
N GLU A 116 15.94 -6.49 -14.90
CA GLU A 116 15.24 -5.36 -15.51
C GLU A 116 14.53 -4.53 -14.44
N ASP A 117 14.73 -3.21 -14.49
CA ASP A 117 14.00 -2.24 -13.66
C ASP A 117 12.54 -2.16 -14.14
N TYR A 118 11.60 -2.40 -13.24
CA TYR A 118 10.18 -2.35 -13.52
C TYR A 118 9.56 -0.96 -13.38
N ALA A 119 10.23 -0.04 -12.70
CA ALA A 119 9.67 1.26 -12.42
C ALA A 119 9.36 2.01 -13.73
N GLY A 120 8.10 2.40 -13.88
CA GLY A 120 7.61 3.05 -15.10
C GLY A 120 7.23 2.12 -16.26
N ASP A 121 7.52 0.82 -16.19
CA ASP A 121 7.08 -0.15 -17.20
C ASP A 121 5.64 -0.62 -16.94
N MET A 122 4.68 0.15 -17.47
CA MET A 122 3.25 -0.11 -17.29
C MET A 122 2.80 -1.43 -17.94
N LYS A 123 3.38 -1.82 -19.07
CA LYS A 123 3.01 -3.07 -19.73
C LYS A 123 3.38 -4.27 -18.87
N ARG A 124 4.60 -4.30 -18.35
CA ARG A 124 5.07 -5.37 -17.48
C ARG A 124 4.32 -5.44 -16.16
N ARG A 125 4.02 -4.27 -15.58
CA ARG A 125 3.14 -4.17 -14.43
C ARG A 125 1.80 -4.84 -14.70
N ASP A 126 1.14 -4.48 -15.79
CA ASP A 126 -0.19 -4.97 -16.11
C ASP A 126 -0.19 -6.49 -16.36
N GLU A 127 0.80 -7.02 -17.11
CA GLU A 127 0.97 -8.46 -17.32
C GLU A 127 1.16 -9.22 -16.00
N THR A 128 1.94 -8.68 -15.08
CA THR A 128 2.18 -9.30 -13.76
C THR A 128 0.93 -9.23 -12.89
N LEU A 129 0.29 -8.07 -12.80
CA LEU A 129 -0.94 -7.91 -12.01
C LEU A 129 -2.11 -8.73 -12.56
N ASP A 130 -2.20 -8.93 -13.89
CA ASP A 130 -3.17 -9.87 -14.49
C ASP A 130 -2.96 -11.30 -13.99
N ALA A 131 -1.71 -11.74 -13.89
CA ALA A 131 -1.38 -13.08 -13.44
C ALA A 131 -1.70 -13.30 -11.94
N VAL A 132 -1.52 -12.28 -11.11
CA VAL A 132 -1.75 -12.40 -9.66
C VAL A 132 -3.18 -12.05 -9.23
N GLN A 133 -3.95 -11.34 -10.04
CA GLN A 133 -5.31 -10.88 -9.71
C GLN A 133 -6.24 -12.01 -9.26
N ALA A 134 -6.10 -13.22 -9.80
CA ALA A 134 -6.94 -14.37 -9.44
C ALA A 134 -6.79 -14.83 -7.97
N TYR A 135 -5.81 -14.32 -7.25
CA TYR A 135 -5.53 -14.62 -5.85
C TYR A 135 -6.11 -13.59 -4.88
N PHE A 136 -6.74 -12.54 -5.39
CA PHE A 136 -7.35 -11.46 -4.62
C PHE A 136 -8.83 -11.33 -4.94
N ASP A 137 -9.66 -11.06 -3.94
CA ASP A 137 -11.12 -11.00 -4.09
C ASP A 137 -11.62 -9.66 -4.65
N ASN A 138 -10.83 -8.59 -4.56
CA ASN A 138 -11.09 -7.31 -5.23
C ASN A 138 -10.09 -7.04 -6.35
N ASP A 139 -10.42 -6.13 -7.26
CA ASP A 139 -9.43 -5.60 -8.19
C ASP A 139 -8.35 -4.81 -7.42
N ILE A 140 -7.11 -5.33 -7.42
CA ILE A 140 -6.00 -4.74 -6.67
C ILE A 140 -5.42 -3.49 -7.31
N ARG A 141 -5.81 -3.19 -8.57
CA ARG A 141 -5.41 -1.96 -9.26
C ARG A 141 -6.31 -0.79 -8.93
N PHE A 142 -7.63 -1.07 -8.90
CA PHE A 142 -8.62 -0.07 -8.55
C PHE A 142 -9.84 -0.73 -7.91
N THR A 143 -10.20 -0.28 -6.73
CA THR A 143 -11.38 -0.77 -6.04
C THR A 143 -12.10 0.37 -5.34
N CYS A 144 -13.42 0.26 -5.22
CA CYS A 144 -14.23 1.17 -4.44
C CYS A 144 -15.26 0.37 -3.65
N ARG A 145 -15.31 0.61 -2.34
CA ARG A 145 -16.35 0.05 -1.44
C ARG A 145 -16.91 1.17 -0.59
N GLU A 146 -18.22 1.24 -0.47
CA GLU A 146 -18.87 2.17 0.48
C GLU A 146 -18.97 1.52 1.86
N ILE A 147 -18.48 2.22 2.88
CA ILE A 147 -18.56 1.80 4.28
C ILE A 147 -19.00 3.02 5.10
N GLY A 148 -20.14 2.93 5.77
CA GLY A 148 -20.63 4.01 6.64
C GLY A 148 -20.89 5.35 5.94
N GLY A 149 -21.23 5.34 4.65
CA GLY A 149 -21.44 6.56 3.85
C GLY A 149 -20.15 7.17 3.29
N VAL A 150 -19.01 6.51 3.45
CA VAL A 150 -17.68 6.94 2.95
C VAL A 150 -17.22 5.99 1.86
N ASN A 151 -16.73 6.50 0.76
CA ASN A 151 -16.11 5.72 -0.30
C ASN A 151 -14.65 5.37 0.09
N PHE A 152 -14.37 4.09 0.25
CA PHE A 152 -13.05 3.50 0.42
C PHE A 152 -12.50 3.20 -0.97
N VAL A 153 -11.60 4.02 -1.47
CA VAL A 153 -11.04 3.90 -2.83
C VAL A 153 -9.62 3.44 -2.78
N GLY A 154 -9.33 2.28 -3.36
CA GLY A 154 -7.97 1.77 -3.51
C GLY A 154 -7.44 2.05 -4.93
N ILE A 155 -6.24 2.61 -5.04
CA ILE A 155 -5.55 2.85 -6.31
C ILE A 155 -4.12 2.31 -6.22
N ASP A 156 -3.79 1.35 -7.06
CA ASP A 156 -2.41 0.90 -7.22
C ASP A 156 -1.55 2.00 -7.85
N ASN A 157 -0.47 2.31 -7.17
CA ASN A 157 0.60 3.17 -7.65
C ASN A 157 2.00 2.56 -7.42
N GLY A 158 2.06 1.26 -7.16
CA GLY A 158 3.30 0.55 -6.81
C GLY A 158 4.38 0.62 -7.88
N ASN A 159 4.03 0.88 -9.14
CA ASN A 159 4.99 1.11 -10.22
C ASN A 159 5.28 2.60 -10.47
N TYR A 160 5.06 3.46 -9.49
CA TYR A 160 5.24 4.92 -9.61
C TYR A 160 4.38 5.58 -10.69
N GLN A 161 3.31 4.90 -11.13
CA GLN A 161 2.42 5.38 -12.18
C GLN A 161 0.96 5.15 -11.80
N ILE A 162 0.10 6.07 -12.20
CA ILE A 162 -1.36 5.93 -12.17
C ILE A 162 -1.84 5.85 -13.62
N SER A 163 -2.54 4.78 -13.99
CA SER A 163 -3.03 4.62 -15.35
C SER A 163 -4.19 5.56 -15.66
N GLN A 164 -4.46 5.78 -16.97
CA GLN A 164 -5.60 6.58 -17.39
C GLN A 164 -6.93 6.00 -16.89
N ASP A 165 -7.07 4.67 -16.95
CA ASP A 165 -8.28 3.99 -16.48
C ASP A 165 -8.52 4.21 -14.97
N GLN A 166 -7.48 4.09 -14.15
CA GLN A 166 -7.56 4.37 -12.72
C GLN A 166 -7.95 5.83 -12.45
N PHE A 167 -7.38 6.76 -13.19
CA PHE A 167 -7.67 8.19 -13.04
C PHE A 167 -9.12 8.52 -13.43
N GLU A 168 -9.63 7.97 -14.54
CA GLU A 168 -11.04 8.18 -14.94
C GLU A 168 -12.03 7.53 -13.95
N LYS A 169 -11.72 6.35 -13.43
CA LYS A 169 -12.49 5.73 -12.36
C LYS A 169 -12.53 6.58 -11.10
N LEU A 170 -11.39 7.16 -10.69
CA LEU A 170 -11.35 8.08 -9.53
C LEU A 170 -12.26 9.29 -9.75
N LYS A 171 -12.19 9.93 -10.91
CA LYS A 171 -13.07 11.06 -11.25
C LYS A 171 -14.55 10.67 -11.16
N THR A 172 -14.89 9.47 -11.60
CA THR A 172 -16.26 8.94 -11.52
C THR A 172 -16.71 8.81 -10.06
N VAL A 173 -15.85 8.28 -9.18
CA VAL A 173 -16.16 8.15 -7.74
C VAL A 173 -16.27 9.54 -7.08
N VAL A 174 -15.38 10.48 -7.41
CA VAL A 174 -15.48 11.86 -6.90
C VAL A 174 -16.79 12.52 -7.30
N ALA A 175 -17.28 12.27 -8.52
CA ALA A 175 -18.55 12.81 -9.01
C ALA A 175 -19.80 12.31 -8.23
N GLU A 176 -19.69 11.23 -7.44
CA GLU A 176 -20.76 10.77 -6.55
C GLU A 176 -21.02 11.73 -5.37
N GLY A 177 -20.07 12.61 -5.05
CA GLY A 177 -20.22 13.62 -4.00
C GLY A 177 -20.09 13.11 -2.58
N LYS A 178 -19.60 11.89 -2.36
CA LYS A 178 -19.38 11.30 -1.03
C LYS A 178 -17.96 11.57 -0.54
N PRO A 179 -17.72 11.63 0.79
CA PRO A 179 -16.36 11.65 1.33
C PRO A 179 -15.56 10.42 0.87
N ILE A 180 -14.27 10.62 0.61
CA ILE A 180 -13.37 9.58 0.14
C ILE A 180 -12.20 9.41 1.11
N LEU A 181 -11.94 8.16 1.49
CA LEU A 181 -10.65 7.71 2.02
C LEU A 181 -9.92 7.02 0.86
N LEU A 182 -8.80 7.59 0.45
CA LEU A 182 -7.99 7.09 -0.65
C LEU A 182 -6.86 6.22 -0.11
N PHE A 183 -6.82 4.96 -0.53
CA PHE A 183 -5.80 3.99 -0.16
C PHE A 183 -4.83 3.80 -1.33
N MET A 184 -3.56 4.03 -1.08
CA MET A 184 -2.46 3.86 -2.04
C MET A 184 -1.31 3.15 -1.33
N HIS A 185 -0.38 2.56 -2.08
CA HIS A 185 0.81 2.01 -1.45
C HIS A 185 1.85 3.12 -1.18
N ILE A 186 2.27 3.81 -2.23
CA ILE A 186 3.28 4.87 -2.15
C ILE A 186 2.58 6.20 -1.82
N PRO A 187 2.97 6.90 -0.75
CA PRO A 187 2.38 8.19 -0.38
C PRO A 187 2.61 9.26 -1.48
N LEU A 188 1.78 10.26 -1.50
CA LEU A 188 2.04 11.47 -2.30
C LEU A 188 3.22 12.24 -1.69
N TYR A 189 3.98 12.92 -2.55
CA TYR A 189 5.06 13.77 -2.07
C TYR A 189 4.58 14.79 -1.03
N SER A 190 5.33 14.89 0.04
CA SER A 190 5.13 15.86 1.11
C SER A 190 6.49 16.23 1.72
N LYS A 191 6.71 17.52 1.96
CA LYS A 191 7.93 17.99 2.62
C LYS A 191 8.05 17.43 4.05
N GLU A 192 6.94 17.32 4.74
CA GLU A 192 6.89 16.78 6.09
C GLU A 192 7.30 15.30 6.10
N LEU A 193 6.71 14.49 5.20
CA LEU A 193 7.07 13.08 5.09
C LEU A 193 8.51 12.88 4.65
N GLN A 194 9.02 13.70 3.74
CA GLN A 194 10.42 13.66 3.33
C GLN A 194 11.36 13.93 4.52
N ALA A 195 11.08 14.95 5.31
CA ALA A 195 11.87 15.25 6.51
C ALA A 195 11.81 14.10 7.51
N ARG A 196 10.61 13.54 7.76
CA ARG A 196 10.43 12.41 8.68
C ARG A 196 11.17 11.16 8.22
N HIS A 197 11.19 10.90 6.92
CA HIS A 197 11.94 9.79 6.34
C HIS A 197 13.45 9.93 6.60
N TYR A 198 14.03 11.12 6.43
CA TYR A 198 15.43 11.37 6.74
C TYR A 198 15.76 11.12 8.21
N ASP A 199 14.91 11.59 9.13
CA ASP A 199 15.08 11.37 10.55
C ASP A 199 15.11 9.88 10.93
N CYS A 200 14.23 9.09 10.30
CA CYS A 200 14.14 7.65 10.57
C CYS A 200 15.38 6.88 10.13
N TYR A 201 15.98 7.26 9.02
CA TYR A 201 17.16 6.57 8.49
C TYR A 201 18.48 7.08 9.05
N LEU A 202 18.46 8.09 9.93
CA LEU A 202 19.63 8.68 10.61
C LEU A 202 20.78 9.02 9.66
N ALA A 203 20.47 9.30 8.40
CA ALA A 203 21.44 9.62 7.36
C ALA A 203 21.35 11.12 7.03
N PRO A 204 22.48 11.79 6.76
CA PRO A 204 22.43 13.15 6.28
C PRO A 204 21.59 13.26 5.01
N PRO A 205 20.80 14.34 4.84
CA PRO A 205 19.91 14.51 3.69
C PRO A 205 20.61 14.29 2.34
N GLU A 206 21.87 14.72 2.23
CA GLU A 206 22.68 14.60 1.01
C GLU A 206 22.98 13.13 0.67
N VAL A 207 23.21 12.29 1.66
CA VAL A 207 23.47 10.84 1.48
C VAL A 207 22.16 10.14 1.11
N VAL A 208 21.08 10.45 1.78
CA VAL A 208 19.75 9.89 1.47
C VAL A 208 19.32 10.30 0.06
N LEU A 209 19.49 11.57 -0.30
CA LEU A 209 19.22 12.08 -1.65
C LEU A 209 20.05 11.39 -2.73
N ALA A 210 21.30 11.05 -2.44
CA ALA A 210 22.18 10.39 -3.39
C ALA A 210 21.88 8.90 -3.58
N THR A 211 21.39 8.22 -2.53
CA THR A 211 21.25 6.77 -2.49
C THR A 211 19.81 6.27 -2.54
N TYR A 212 18.89 7.02 -1.95
CA TYR A 212 17.49 6.61 -1.82
C TYR A 212 16.57 7.80 -1.54
N THR A 213 15.84 8.23 -2.53
CA THR A 213 14.84 9.30 -2.38
C THR A 213 13.46 8.82 -2.85
N PRO A 214 12.70 8.10 -2.02
CA PRO A 214 11.40 7.55 -2.42
C PRO A 214 10.45 8.58 -3.02
N TRP A 215 10.48 9.79 -2.50
CA TRP A 215 9.64 10.91 -2.94
C TRP A 215 10.06 11.51 -4.25
N GLN A 216 11.36 11.83 -4.36
CA GLN A 216 11.91 12.38 -5.60
C GLN A 216 11.86 11.34 -6.71
N VAL A 217 12.10 10.07 -6.38
CA VAL A 217 11.97 8.96 -7.33
C VAL A 217 10.52 8.82 -7.79
N TYR A 218 9.56 8.93 -6.89
CA TYR A 218 8.14 8.88 -7.24
C TYR A 218 7.76 9.97 -8.23
N GLU A 219 8.02 11.24 -7.91
CA GLU A 219 7.65 12.35 -8.79
C GLU A 219 8.55 12.47 -10.05
N GLN A 220 9.82 12.04 -9.99
CA GLN A 220 10.70 12.02 -11.15
C GLN A 220 10.40 10.89 -12.14
N LYS A 221 9.87 9.76 -11.68
CA LYS A 221 9.47 8.64 -12.54
C LYS A 221 8.02 8.73 -13.00
N ALA A 222 7.23 9.60 -12.41
CA ALA A 222 5.85 9.81 -12.80
C ALA A 222 5.76 10.42 -14.19
N ASP A 223 4.92 9.86 -15.05
CA ASP A 223 4.56 10.48 -16.32
C ASP A 223 3.62 11.69 -16.11
N GLU A 224 3.40 12.47 -17.17
CA GLU A 224 2.54 13.67 -17.11
C GLU A 224 1.15 13.35 -16.58
N ARG A 225 0.58 12.21 -16.95
CA ARG A 225 -0.74 11.76 -16.51
C ARG A 225 -0.75 11.44 -15.02
N THR A 226 0.28 10.79 -14.51
CA THR A 226 0.42 10.51 -13.08
C THR A 226 0.55 11.78 -12.28
N LEU A 227 1.32 12.76 -12.76
CA LEU A 227 1.42 14.08 -12.16
C LEU A 227 0.07 14.81 -12.16
N GLU A 228 -0.69 14.73 -13.27
CA GLU A 228 -2.05 15.26 -13.35
C GLU A 228 -2.99 14.58 -12.33
N ALA A 229 -2.94 13.26 -12.21
CA ALA A 229 -3.73 12.52 -11.23
C ALA A 229 -3.37 12.92 -9.79
N CYS A 230 -2.09 13.07 -9.46
CA CYS A 230 -1.63 13.53 -8.15
C CYS A 230 -2.10 14.97 -7.85
N ALA A 231 -2.03 15.86 -8.83
CA ALA A 231 -2.53 17.23 -8.69
C ALA A 231 -4.06 17.24 -8.49
N TYR A 232 -4.79 16.41 -9.24
CA TYR A 232 -6.23 16.24 -9.08
C TYR A 232 -6.58 15.75 -7.68
N ILE A 233 -5.91 14.70 -7.17
CA ILE A 233 -6.13 14.17 -5.81
C ILE A 233 -5.96 15.29 -4.78
N ARG A 234 -4.90 16.08 -4.86
CA ARG A 234 -4.63 17.19 -3.94
C ARG A 234 -5.68 18.31 -4.00
N SER A 235 -6.35 18.47 -5.14
CA SER A 235 -7.35 19.53 -5.35
C SER A 235 -8.78 19.16 -4.90
N GLN A 236 -9.04 17.87 -4.60
CA GLN A 236 -10.39 17.40 -4.32
C GLN A 236 -10.74 17.51 -2.84
N GLU A 237 -11.71 18.34 -2.50
CA GLU A 237 -12.21 18.48 -1.12
C GLU A 237 -12.87 17.20 -0.58
N LEU A 238 -13.36 16.33 -1.46
CA LEU A 238 -13.98 15.05 -1.07
C LEU A 238 -12.94 14.00 -0.65
N ILE A 239 -11.70 14.09 -1.15
CA ILE A 239 -10.61 13.20 -0.73
C ILE A 239 -10.05 13.73 0.58
N LYS A 240 -10.48 13.15 1.70
CA LYS A 240 -10.18 13.65 3.04
C LYS A 240 -8.82 13.19 3.56
N TYR A 241 -8.45 11.97 3.22
CA TYR A 241 -7.18 11.36 3.64
C TYR A 241 -6.62 10.46 2.54
N VAL A 242 -5.30 10.44 2.42
CA VAL A 242 -4.54 9.39 1.73
C VAL A 242 -3.95 8.48 2.80
N ILE A 243 -4.24 7.18 2.73
CA ILE A 243 -3.79 6.17 3.69
C ILE A 243 -2.88 5.20 2.95
N CYS A 244 -1.65 5.03 3.43
CA CYS A 244 -0.58 4.38 2.66
C CYS A 244 0.44 3.67 3.55
N GLY A 245 1.44 3.03 2.91
CA GLY A 245 2.55 2.30 3.49
C GLY A 245 3.89 2.70 2.88
N HIS A 246 4.64 1.70 2.38
CA HIS A 246 5.88 1.83 1.59
C HIS A 246 7.10 2.37 2.33
N LEU A 247 6.92 3.31 3.24
CA LEU A 247 8.04 3.96 3.93
C LEU A 247 8.55 3.22 5.15
N HIS A 248 7.84 2.16 5.54
CA HIS A 248 8.16 1.36 6.72
C HIS A 248 8.24 2.18 8.02
N LEU A 249 7.51 3.29 8.10
CA LEU A 249 7.44 4.17 9.27
C LEU A 249 6.00 4.59 9.56
N ASP A 250 5.68 4.85 10.81
CA ASP A 250 4.39 5.41 11.23
C ASP A 250 4.45 6.93 11.26
N HIS A 251 3.57 7.58 10.49
CA HIS A 251 3.43 9.04 10.51
C HIS A 251 2.05 9.49 10.06
N GLU A 252 1.58 10.58 10.65
CA GLU A 252 0.37 11.29 10.24
C GLU A 252 0.76 12.74 9.95
N THR A 253 0.59 13.19 8.69
CA THR A 253 0.96 14.55 8.30
C THR A 253 0.10 15.58 9.01
N GLN A 254 0.72 16.67 9.43
CA GLN A 254 0.09 17.74 10.20
C GLN A 254 -0.01 19.06 9.44
N ASP A 255 0.72 19.22 8.31
CA ASP A 255 0.68 20.46 7.53
C ASP A 255 -0.74 20.71 6.98
N PRO A 256 -1.44 21.77 7.42
CA PRO A 256 -2.81 22.04 7.01
C PRO A 256 -2.90 22.53 5.55
N THR A 257 -1.78 22.84 4.91
CA THR A 257 -1.72 23.29 3.51
C THR A 257 -1.60 22.14 2.53
N GLU A 258 -1.33 20.92 3.03
CA GLU A 258 -1.21 19.70 2.24
C GLU A 258 -2.39 18.75 2.51
N ILE A 259 -2.64 17.82 1.60
CA ILE A 259 -3.60 16.74 1.85
C ILE A 259 -3.12 15.88 3.03
N ARG A 260 -4.04 15.56 3.93
CA ARG A 260 -3.72 14.72 5.10
C ARG A 260 -3.34 13.30 4.65
N GLN A 261 -2.20 12.83 5.11
CA GLN A 261 -1.72 11.48 4.83
C GLN A 261 -1.48 10.71 6.12
N ILE A 262 -1.89 9.44 6.14
CA ILE A 262 -1.63 8.49 7.22
C ILE A 262 -0.75 7.41 6.63
N VAL A 263 0.52 7.39 7.03
CA VAL A 263 1.48 6.36 6.67
C VAL A 263 1.57 5.36 7.81
N THR A 264 1.44 4.09 7.51
CA THR A 264 1.57 3.00 8.49
C THR A 264 2.89 2.26 8.26
N GLY A 265 3.58 1.97 9.33
CA GLY A 265 4.89 1.32 9.29
C GLY A 265 4.82 -0.20 9.38
N LEU A 266 6.01 -0.81 9.32
CA LEU A 266 6.18 -2.25 9.55
C LEU A 266 5.63 -2.65 10.93
N ASP A 267 5.17 -3.90 11.03
CA ASP A 267 4.70 -4.49 12.28
C ASP A 267 3.55 -3.72 12.96
N THR A 268 2.83 -2.87 12.21
CA THR A 268 1.74 -2.04 12.72
C THR A 268 0.39 -2.45 12.14
N LEU A 269 -0.59 -2.62 13.02
CA LEU A 269 -2.01 -2.66 12.69
C LEU A 269 -2.65 -1.36 13.19
N ARG A 270 -3.14 -0.55 12.27
CA ARG A 270 -3.80 0.72 12.61
C ARG A 270 -5.30 0.50 12.73
N GLU A 271 -5.86 0.83 13.89
CA GLU A 271 -7.31 0.89 14.13
C GLU A 271 -7.76 2.33 13.95
N ILE A 272 -8.54 2.60 12.90
CA ILE A 272 -8.99 3.94 12.55
C ILE A 272 -10.47 4.07 12.88
N THR A 273 -10.80 5.01 13.76
CA THR A 273 -12.17 5.38 14.08
C THR A 273 -12.58 6.59 13.25
N VAL A 274 -13.69 6.46 12.54
CA VAL A 274 -14.30 7.54 11.73
C VAL A 274 -15.47 8.12 12.50
N VAL A 275 -15.47 9.44 12.69
CA VAL A 275 -16.51 10.20 13.41
C VAL A 275 -17.09 11.33 12.57
#